data_64066debeac1aaecddd1f0910e01a23d
#
_entry.id   64066debeac1aaecddd1f0910e01a23d
#
_cell.length_a   1.000
_cell.length_b   1.000
_cell.length_c   1.000
_cell.angle_alpha   90.00
_cell.angle_beta   90.00
_cell.angle_gamma   90.00
#
_symmetry.space_group_name_H-M   'P 1'
#
loop_
_entity.id
_entity.type
_entity.pdbx_description
1 polymer ?
#
loop_
_entity_poly.entity_id
_entity_poly.type
_entity_poly.pdbx_seq_one_letter_code
_entity_poly.pdbx_strand_id
1 'polypeptide(L)'
;MTERTARNARAEAEAVAGTAARVLEPSPPTVTSEPWFADDPVALDGEDAVSPTSAGTRTWDDLAASDPAIAAFAQRHWLGNHKALPAVPADYVSSRDDFHRVAYGVISNARKAANGKFGLRYTAGGFGTPFFGDDEQVRVEGTELIVQRGDTVVAETLTTLARAAEVAGTVANADQAEHDTIELGDLDRALDIREDVGAFLGDWFGFGTSVLEEARLLATAPDDDLSRVQMWPGHFDPAFEMGSLEAGRRATYGASPGDGSHDEPYLYVASWGDIDRSNEYWNDDGFNGGSLSYAELLAADDPRALAQDFFRRGYDILHA
;
A
#
# COMPACT_ATOMS: atom_id res chain seq x y z
N MET A 1 2.67 19.61 11.28
CA MET A 1 3.59 18.61 10.70
C MET A 1 4.95 18.77 11.34
N THR A 2 5.56 17.68 11.79
CA THR A 2 6.92 17.75 12.29
C THR A 2 7.90 17.93 11.13
N GLU A 3 9.03 18.57 11.37
CA GLU A 3 10.11 18.71 10.39
C GLU A 3 10.59 17.32 9.88
N ARG A 4 10.51 16.32 10.73
CA ARG A 4 10.85 14.94 10.41
C ARG A 4 9.90 14.33 9.38
N THR A 5 8.58 14.48 9.54
CA THR A 5 7.58 13.97 8.57
C THR A 5 7.77 14.61 7.21
N ALA A 6 7.99 15.94 7.18
CA ALA A 6 8.27 16.64 5.94
C ALA A 6 9.55 16.13 5.25
N ARG A 7 10.58 15.80 6.04
CA ARG A 7 11.84 15.24 5.54
C ARG A 7 11.65 13.85 4.96
N ASN A 8 10.88 12.97 5.64
CA ASN A 8 10.58 11.63 5.14
C ASN A 8 9.87 11.69 3.79
N ALA A 9 8.78 12.46 3.70
CA ALA A 9 8.03 12.60 2.44
C ALA A 9 8.89 13.21 1.32
N ARG A 10 9.79 14.13 1.67
CA ARG A 10 10.72 14.72 0.70
C ARG A 10 11.75 13.70 0.21
N ALA A 11 12.30 12.87 1.08
CA ALA A 11 13.23 11.82 0.69
C ALA A 11 12.55 10.77 -0.21
N GLU A 12 11.32 10.38 0.09
CA GLU A 12 10.52 9.52 -0.81
C GLU A 12 10.28 10.19 -2.16
N ALA A 13 9.95 11.49 -2.17
CA ALA A 13 9.76 12.25 -3.39
C ALA A 13 11.03 12.32 -4.25
N GLU A 14 12.16 12.59 -3.62
CA GLU A 14 13.47 12.67 -4.28
C GLU A 14 13.89 11.27 -4.80
N ALA A 15 13.55 10.21 -4.08
CA ALA A 15 13.78 8.83 -4.51
C ALA A 15 13.07 8.49 -5.81
N VAL A 16 11.83 8.94 -5.99
CA VAL A 16 11.06 8.72 -7.23
C VAL A 16 11.51 9.62 -8.37
N ALA A 17 11.88 10.85 -8.07
CA ALA A 17 12.30 11.81 -9.08
C ALA A 17 13.68 11.52 -9.70
N GLY A 18 14.51 10.75 -8.99
CA GLY A 18 15.84 10.41 -9.43
C GLY A 18 15.88 9.24 -10.41
N THR A 19 16.87 9.18 -11.26
CA THR A 19 17.10 8.06 -12.19
C THR A 19 18.38 7.32 -11.84
N ALA A 20 18.35 6.01 -11.88
CA ALA A 20 19.45 5.05 -11.85
C ALA A 20 20.62 5.32 -10.87
N ALA A 21 21.08 4.32 -10.17
CA ALA A 21 22.25 4.34 -9.25
C ALA A 21 22.26 5.56 -8.31
N ARG A 22 21.19 5.77 -7.61
CA ARG A 22 20.98 6.94 -6.76
C ARG A 22 21.65 6.77 -5.43
N VAL A 23 22.41 7.76 -5.03
CA VAL A 23 22.58 8.02 -3.61
C VAL A 23 21.29 8.70 -3.16
N LEU A 24 20.37 7.92 -2.65
CA LEU A 24 19.17 8.45 -2.03
C LEU A 24 19.58 9.04 -0.68
N GLU A 25 19.11 10.24 -0.40
CA GLU A 25 19.22 10.79 0.95
C GLU A 25 18.38 9.90 1.87
N PRO A 26 18.98 9.32 2.95
CA PRO A 26 18.21 8.50 3.86
C PRO A 26 17.14 9.32 4.59
N SER A 27 15.96 8.76 4.69
CA SER A 27 14.93 9.37 5.52
C SER A 27 15.24 9.14 7.00
N PRO A 28 15.01 10.12 7.87
CA PRO A 28 15.23 9.94 9.30
C PRO A 28 14.27 8.91 9.88
N PRO A 29 14.68 8.20 10.94
CA PRO A 29 13.84 7.19 11.58
C PRO A 29 12.54 7.78 12.11
N THR A 30 11.51 6.96 12.09
CA THR A 30 10.18 7.30 12.57
C THR A 30 10.01 6.81 13.99
N VAL A 31 9.65 7.73 14.88
CA VAL A 31 9.26 7.39 16.26
C VAL A 31 7.81 7.83 16.44
N THR A 32 6.96 6.93 16.86
CA THR A 32 5.57 7.23 17.23
C THR A 32 5.28 6.78 18.65
N SER A 33 4.32 7.41 19.31
CA SER A 33 3.80 6.99 20.60
C SER A 33 2.84 5.81 20.49
N GLU A 34 2.30 5.58 19.30
CA GLU A 34 1.33 4.52 19.04
C GLU A 34 2.03 3.22 18.65
N PRO A 35 1.78 2.10 19.33
CA PRO A 35 2.42 0.82 19.02
C PRO A 35 2.18 0.35 17.58
N TRP A 36 1.03 0.66 16.99
CA TRP A 36 0.66 0.34 15.62
C TRP A 36 1.53 1.01 14.58
N PHE A 37 2.03 2.20 14.91
CA PHE A 37 2.79 3.05 14.02
C PHE A 37 4.24 3.15 14.41
N ALA A 38 4.72 2.30 15.32
CA ALA A 38 6.05 2.44 15.93
C ALA A 38 7.18 2.55 14.90
N ASP A 39 6.99 2.03 13.72
CA ASP A 39 7.93 2.06 12.60
C ASP A 39 7.29 2.61 11.31
N ASP A 40 6.25 3.42 11.41
CA ASP A 40 5.58 4.02 10.27
C ASP A 40 5.94 5.50 10.13
N PRO A 41 6.60 5.91 9.05
CA PRO A 41 7.00 7.31 8.85
C PRO A 41 5.82 8.25 8.63
N VAL A 42 4.63 7.72 8.31
CA VAL A 42 3.42 8.51 8.03
C VAL A 42 2.76 8.99 9.33
N ALA A 43 2.83 8.20 10.39
CA ALA A 43 2.10 8.44 11.62
C ALA A 43 3.03 8.92 12.76
N LEU A 44 3.65 10.06 12.59
CA LEU A 44 4.50 10.68 13.59
C LEU A 44 3.69 11.54 14.54
N ASP A 45 3.74 11.23 15.84
CA ASP A 45 3.14 12.04 16.91
C ASP A 45 1.66 12.39 16.66
N GLY A 46 0.90 11.48 16.06
CA GLY A 46 -0.51 11.71 15.69
C GLY A 46 -0.69 12.66 14.51
N GLU A 47 0.36 12.94 13.74
CA GLU A 47 0.28 13.76 12.54
C GLU A 47 0.09 12.89 11.28
N ASP A 48 -0.99 13.10 10.55
CA ASP A 48 -1.28 12.44 9.28
C ASP A 48 -0.64 13.16 8.07
N ALA A 49 0.52 13.69 8.27
CA ALA A 49 1.12 14.66 7.37
C ALA A 49 1.56 14.10 6.02
N VAL A 50 1.55 12.79 5.86
CA VAL A 50 1.93 12.14 4.59
C VAL A 50 0.75 11.35 4.00
N SER A 51 -0.38 11.30 4.68
CA SER A 51 -1.62 10.81 4.10
C SER A 51 -2.08 11.78 3.00
N PRO A 52 -2.50 11.30 1.84
CA PRO A 52 -3.05 12.15 0.78
C PRO A 52 -4.38 12.78 1.16
N THR A 53 -4.94 12.42 2.28
CA THR A 53 -6.20 12.97 2.79
C THR A 53 -6.00 13.57 4.17
N SER A 54 -6.93 14.41 4.55
CA SER A 54 -6.91 15.11 5.83
C SER A 54 -7.53 14.29 6.97
N ALA A 55 -7.26 12.98 7.01
CA ALA A 55 -7.72 12.15 8.16
C ALA A 55 -7.18 12.62 9.52
N GLY A 56 -6.22 13.55 9.52
CA GLY A 56 -5.64 14.16 10.70
C GLY A 56 -5.87 15.67 10.79
N THR A 57 -4.99 16.34 11.51
CA THR A 57 -5.05 17.78 11.77
C THR A 57 -4.48 18.65 10.65
N ARG A 58 -3.92 18.03 9.59
CA ARG A 58 -3.28 18.73 8.47
C ARG A 58 -3.85 18.30 7.14
N THR A 59 -4.06 19.27 6.30
CA THR A 59 -4.43 19.07 4.90
C THR A 59 -3.19 19.10 4.00
N TRP A 60 -3.32 18.64 2.77
CA TRP A 60 -2.28 18.82 1.76
C TRP A 60 -2.05 20.29 1.41
N ASP A 61 -3.05 21.14 1.57
CA ASP A 61 -2.88 22.60 1.40
C ASP A 61 -1.99 23.19 2.50
N ASP A 62 -2.14 22.74 3.75
CA ASP A 62 -1.26 23.14 4.85
C ASP A 62 0.17 22.66 4.60
N LEU A 63 0.32 21.44 4.09
CA LEU A 63 1.62 20.90 3.72
C LEU A 63 2.25 21.69 2.55
N ALA A 64 1.46 21.98 1.53
CA ALA A 64 1.89 22.76 0.36
C ALA A 64 2.37 24.17 0.74
N ALA A 65 1.70 24.80 1.70
CA ALA A 65 2.09 26.11 2.21
C ALA A 65 3.46 26.10 2.92
N SER A 66 3.79 24.94 3.53
CA SER A 66 5.06 24.78 4.25
C SER A 66 6.20 24.21 3.39
N ASP A 67 5.89 23.35 2.43
CA ASP A 67 6.86 22.76 1.50
C ASP A 67 6.25 22.50 0.10
N PRO A 68 6.47 23.42 -0.86
CA PRO A 68 5.94 23.26 -2.22
C PRO A 68 6.45 22.04 -2.98
N ALA A 69 7.63 21.51 -2.63
CA ALA A 69 8.18 20.31 -3.28
C ALA A 69 7.38 19.06 -2.90
N ILE A 70 6.98 18.95 -1.64
CA ILE A 70 6.10 17.86 -1.17
C ILE A 70 4.72 17.99 -1.82
N ALA A 71 4.18 19.19 -1.94
CA ALA A 71 2.90 19.41 -2.62
C ALA A 71 2.95 18.96 -4.09
N ALA A 72 4.01 19.32 -4.81
CA ALA A 72 4.21 18.92 -6.20
C ALA A 72 4.38 17.40 -6.34
N PHE A 73 5.03 16.75 -5.38
CA PHE A 73 5.13 15.29 -5.32
C PHE A 73 3.77 14.63 -5.06
N ALA A 74 3.05 15.08 -4.04
CA ALA A 74 1.72 14.57 -3.70
C ALA A 74 0.74 14.73 -4.88
N GLN A 75 0.79 15.87 -5.56
CA GLN A 75 -0.02 16.13 -6.74
C GLN A 75 0.24 15.10 -7.85
N ARG A 76 1.48 14.71 -8.07
CA ARG A 76 1.85 13.75 -9.11
C ARG A 76 1.55 12.31 -8.72
N HIS A 77 1.80 11.93 -7.48
CA HIS A 77 1.82 10.53 -7.05
C HIS A 77 0.58 10.12 -6.24
N TRP A 78 -0.05 11.04 -5.53
CA TRP A 78 -1.16 10.70 -4.65
C TRP A 78 -2.49 11.37 -5.02
N LEU A 79 -2.47 12.52 -5.65
CA LEU A 79 -3.70 13.28 -5.92
C LEU A 79 -3.93 13.54 -7.41
N GLY A 80 -2.89 13.85 -8.15
CA GLY A 80 -2.98 14.33 -9.53
C GLY A 80 -2.98 13.21 -10.56
N ASN A 81 -1.98 12.35 -10.53
CA ASN A 81 -1.80 11.29 -11.53
C ASN A 81 -2.86 10.19 -11.44
N HIS A 82 -3.42 9.98 -10.25
CA HIS A 82 -4.40 8.91 -10.05
C HIS A 82 -5.80 9.23 -10.60
N LYS A 83 -5.96 10.36 -11.26
CA LYS A 83 -7.18 10.65 -12.05
C LYS A 83 -7.19 9.96 -13.40
N ALA A 84 -6.02 9.57 -13.91
CA ALA A 84 -5.85 8.90 -15.18
C ALA A 84 -5.13 7.57 -14.94
N LEU A 85 -5.88 6.55 -14.56
CA LEU A 85 -5.36 5.20 -14.40
C LEU A 85 -4.85 4.68 -15.75
N PRO A 86 -3.65 4.07 -15.83
CA PRO A 86 -3.10 3.51 -17.07
C PRO A 86 -3.84 2.23 -17.48
N ALA A 87 -3.71 1.82 -18.74
CA ALA A 87 -4.17 0.50 -19.14
C ALA A 87 -3.33 -0.59 -18.47
N VAL A 88 -3.96 -1.74 -18.17
CA VAL A 88 -3.25 -2.90 -17.61
C VAL A 88 -2.17 -3.36 -18.60
N PRO A 89 -0.92 -3.52 -18.16
CA PRO A 89 0.16 -3.98 -19.02
C PRO A 89 -0.06 -5.41 -19.57
N ALA A 90 0.53 -5.71 -20.71
CA ALA A 90 0.57 -7.09 -21.21
C ALA A 90 1.39 -7.97 -20.24
N ASP A 91 1.03 -9.25 -20.14
CA ASP A 91 1.67 -10.22 -19.22
C ASP A 91 1.68 -9.76 -17.74
N TYR A 92 0.67 -8.97 -17.34
CA TYR A 92 0.54 -8.39 -16.01
C TYR A 92 0.56 -9.46 -14.91
N VAL A 93 -0.23 -10.52 -15.07
CA VAL A 93 -0.46 -11.52 -14.01
C VAL A 93 0.84 -12.20 -13.56
N SER A 94 1.65 -12.67 -14.50
CA SER A 94 2.91 -13.38 -14.16
C SER A 94 3.90 -12.47 -13.46
N SER A 95 4.01 -11.23 -13.90
CA SER A 95 4.91 -10.25 -13.29
C SER A 95 4.38 -9.76 -11.94
N ARG A 96 3.08 -9.48 -11.81
CA ARG A 96 2.43 -9.18 -10.53
C ARG A 96 2.71 -10.28 -9.49
N ASP A 97 2.55 -11.54 -9.88
CA ASP A 97 2.76 -12.67 -8.97
C ASP A 97 4.22 -12.77 -8.50
N ASP A 98 5.17 -12.44 -9.36
CA ASP A 98 6.57 -12.40 -8.97
C ASP A 98 6.90 -11.19 -8.07
N PHE A 99 6.30 -10.02 -8.29
CA PHE A 99 6.37 -8.92 -7.33
C PHE A 99 5.74 -9.29 -5.98
N HIS A 100 4.62 -10.01 -5.98
CA HIS A 100 3.99 -10.52 -4.75
C HIS A 100 4.93 -11.46 -3.98
N ARG A 101 5.62 -12.37 -4.68
CA ARG A 101 6.61 -13.26 -4.06
C ARG A 101 7.77 -12.48 -3.42
N VAL A 102 8.21 -11.39 -4.04
CA VAL A 102 9.23 -10.48 -3.46
C VAL A 102 8.69 -9.77 -2.21
N ALA A 103 7.48 -9.22 -2.28
CA ALA A 103 6.83 -8.55 -1.15
C ALA A 103 6.69 -9.49 0.05
N TYR A 104 6.15 -10.67 -0.19
CA TYR A 104 5.88 -11.67 0.84
C TYR A 104 7.15 -12.34 1.34
N GLY A 105 7.96 -12.91 0.44
CA GLY A 105 9.08 -13.78 0.79
C GLY A 105 10.35 -13.06 1.21
N VAL A 106 10.50 -11.79 0.85
CA VAL A 106 11.73 -11.03 1.10
C VAL A 106 11.48 -9.79 1.93
N ILE A 107 10.66 -8.85 1.44
CA ILE A 107 10.54 -7.53 2.06
C ILE A 107 9.89 -7.63 3.43
N SER A 108 8.77 -8.36 3.56
CA SER A 108 8.11 -8.51 4.85
C SER A 108 8.95 -9.28 5.85
N ASN A 109 9.81 -10.21 5.38
CA ASN A 109 10.76 -10.93 6.23
C ASN A 109 11.85 -10.05 6.81
N ALA A 110 12.36 -9.09 6.05
CA ALA A 110 13.35 -8.15 6.54
C ALA A 110 12.82 -7.39 7.77
N ARG A 111 11.59 -6.91 7.69
CA ARG A 111 10.90 -6.25 8.81
C ARG A 111 10.60 -7.22 9.96
N LYS A 112 10.09 -8.42 9.65
CA LYS A 112 9.76 -9.43 10.67
C LYS A 112 10.98 -9.85 11.46
N ALA A 113 12.12 -10.05 10.78
CA ALA A 113 13.38 -10.39 11.44
C ALA A 113 13.86 -9.30 12.40
N ALA A 114 13.62 -8.03 12.06
CA ALA A 114 14.07 -6.90 12.87
C ALA A 114 13.18 -6.63 14.10
N ASN A 115 11.84 -6.71 13.95
CA ASN A 115 10.92 -6.28 15.01
C ASN A 115 9.65 -7.13 15.18
N GLY A 116 9.55 -8.27 14.49
CA GLY A 116 8.41 -9.18 14.58
C GLY A 116 7.16 -8.76 13.78
N LYS A 117 7.21 -7.61 13.09
CA LYS A 117 6.09 -7.11 12.28
C LYS A 117 6.32 -7.44 10.80
N PHE A 118 5.26 -7.75 10.06
CA PHE A 118 5.36 -8.16 8.65
C PHE A 118 4.56 -7.27 7.69
N GLY A 119 3.68 -6.41 8.18
CA GLY A 119 2.90 -5.49 7.34
C GLY A 119 3.78 -4.56 6.51
N LEU A 120 3.33 -4.24 5.31
CA LEU A 120 3.99 -3.37 4.36
C LEU A 120 3.19 -2.08 4.17
N ARG A 121 3.65 -1.23 3.28
CA ARG A 121 2.95 -0.01 2.88
C ARG A 121 3.22 0.33 1.42
N TYR A 122 2.40 1.19 0.86
CA TYR A 122 2.76 1.94 -0.33
C TYR A 122 4.00 2.77 -0.07
N THR A 123 4.95 2.72 -1.00
CA THR A 123 6.08 3.64 -1.09
C THR A 123 6.04 4.30 -2.46
N ALA A 124 6.66 5.47 -2.59
CA ALA A 124 6.63 6.19 -3.84
C ALA A 124 7.17 5.33 -5.00
N GLY A 125 6.33 5.10 -6.01
CA GLY A 125 6.65 4.28 -7.17
C GLY A 125 6.63 2.77 -6.95
N GLY A 126 6.08 2.29 -5.80
CA GLY A 126 6.04 0.87 -5.53
C GLY A 126 5.48 0.51 -4.16
N PHE A 127 6.17 -0.36 -3.46
CA PHE A 127 5.78 -0.88 -2.16
C PHE A 127 7.01 -1.23 -1.31
N GLY A 128 6.85 -1.28 0.00
CA GLY A 128 7.96 -1.60 0.89
C GLY A 128 7.55 -1.66 2.35
N THR A 129 8.56 -1.69 3.22
CA THR A 129 8.33 -1.59 4.66
C THR A 129 8.06 -0.14 5.05
N PRO A 130 7.34 0.12 6.15
CA PRO A 130 7.58 1.34 6.92
C PRO A 130 9.05 1.43 7.32
N PHE A 131 9.50 2.60 7.76
CA PHE A 131 10.79 2.67 8.42
C PHE A 131 10.77 1.88 9.73
N PHE A 132 11.82 1.13 10.02
CA PHE A 132 11.96 0.31 11.23
C PHE A 132 13.39 0.34 11.75
N GLY A 133 13.60 -0.18 12.95
CA GLY A 133 14.93 -0.23 13.58
C GLY A 133 15.57 1.15 13.68
N ASP A 134 16.85 1.20 13.34
CA ASP A 134 17.66 2.42 13.35
C ASP A 134 17.71 3.04 11.94
N ASP A 135 16.57 3.48 11.43
CA ASP A 135 16.44 4.10 10.10
C ASP A 135 16.61 3.11 8.93
N GLU A 136 15.90 2.00 9.03
CA GLU A 136 15.92 0.98 7.99
C GLU A 136 14.62 1.00 7.17
N GLN A 137 14.74 0.81 5.86
CA GLN A 137 13.65 0.58 4.95
C GLN A 137 14.06 -0.38 3.83
N VAL A 138 13.19 -1.32 3.49
CA VAL A 138 13.34 -2.18 2.32
C VAL A 138 12.12 -1.95 1.41
N ARG A 139 12.35 -1.56 0.16
CA ARG A 139 11.28 -1.26 -0.78
C ARG A 139 11.60 -1.66 -2.21
N VAL A 140 10.57 -1.80 -3.01
CA VAL A 140 10.65 -1.91 -4.47
C VAL A 140 10.19 -0.61 -5.09
N GLU A 141 10.93 -0.15 -6.09
CA GLU A 141 10.55 0.96 -6.97
C GLU A 141 10.81 0.52 -8.41
N GLY A 142 9.76 0.45 -9.23
CA GLY A 142 9.88 -0.11 -10.58
C GLY A 142 10.40 -1.56 -10.55
N THR A 143 11.61 -1.78 -11.06
CA THR A 143 12.26 -3.09 -11.09
C THR A 143 13.40 -3.26 -10.07
N GLU A 144 13.61 -2.27 -9.21
CA GLU A 144 14.73 -2.26 -8.27
C GLU A 144 14.28 -2.56 -6.84
N LEU A 145 15.06 -3.39 -6.16
CA LEU A 145 15.02 -3.54 -4.71
C LEU A 145 15.95 -2.48 -4.10
N ILE A 146 15.41 -1.64 -3.25
CA ILE A 146 16.14 -0.58 -2.55
C ILE A 146 16.18 -0.91 -1.07
N VAL A 147 17.38 -0.96 -0.51
CA VAL A 147 17.63 -1.23 0.91
C VAL A 147 18.36 -0.04 1.51
N GLN A 148 17.69 0.61 2.44
CA GLN A 148 18.26 1.69 3.23
C GLN A 148 18.57 1.19 4.64
N ARG A 149 19.76 1.53 5.16
CA ARG A 149 20.18 1.31 6.55
C ARG A 149 21.00 2.51 7.02
N GLY A 150 20.38 3.35 7.83
CA GLY A 150 20.96 4.65 8.21
C GLY A 150 21.34 5.46 6.97
N ASP A 151 22.60 5.86 6.88
CA ASP A 151 23.14 6.65 5.77
C ASP A 151 23.51 5.82 4.51
N THR A 152 23.29 4.51 4.55
CA THR A 152 23.64 3.62 3.43
C THR A 152 22.41 3.22 2.66
N VAL A 153 22.42 3.45 1.35
CA VAL A 153 21.36 3.02 0.43
C VAL A 153 21.96 2.17 -0.68
N VAL A 154 21.40 0.99 -0.87
CA VAL A 154 21.75 0.06 -1.96
C VAL A 154 20.52 -0.14 -2.82
N ALA A 155 20.69 -0.06 -4.14
CA ALA A 155 19.67 -0.39 -5.12
C ALA A 155 20.20 -1.47 -6.06
N GLU A 156 19.40 -2.50 -6.29
CA GLU A 156 19.76 -3.60 -7.19
C GLU A 156 18.51 -4.10 -7.94
N THR A 157 18.68 -4.37 -9.24
CA THR A 157 17.61 -4.91 -10.06
C THR A 157 17.19 -6.30 -9.54
N LEU A 158 15.89 -6.51 -9.43
CA LEU A 158 15.30 -7.79 -9.02
C LEU A 158 15.58 -8.86 -10.08
N THR A 159 16.16 -9.99 -9.68
CA THR A 159 16.49 -11.10 -10.57
C THR A 159 15.97 -12.45 -10.09
N THR A 160 16.21 -12.78 -8.83
CA THR A 160 15.72 -14.00 -8.16
C THR A 160 15.34 -13.67 -6.71
N LEU A 161 14.52 -14.49 -6.08
CA LEU A 161 14.18 -14.33 -4.66
C LEU A 161 15.42 -14.52 -3.77
N ALA A 162 16.27 -15.49 -4.08
CA ALA A 162 17.50 -15.73 -3.34
C ALA A 162 18.42 -14.50 -3.37
N ARG A 163 18.59 -13.88 -4.55
CA ARG A 163 19.40 -12.65 -4.66
C ARG A 163 18.78 -11.46 -3.95
N ALA A 164 17.48 -11.28 -4.09
CA ALA A 164 16.76 -10.22 -3.37
C ALA A 164 16.90 -10.36 -1.85
N ALA A 165 16.79 -11.58 -1.33
CA ALA A 165 16.98 -11.85 0.11
C ALA A 165 18.41 -11.57 0.58
N GLU A 166 19.42 -11.92 -0.22
CA GLU A 166 20.82 -11.60 0.08
C GLU A 166 21.05 -10.08 0.19
N VAL A 167 20.52 -9.31 -0.78
CA VAL A 167 20.61 -7.84 -0.80
C VAL A 167 19.86 -7.22 0.40
N ALA A 168 18.67 -7.72 0.70
CA ALA A 168 17.89 -7.29 1.86
C ALA A 168 18.51 -7.73 3.21
N GLY A 169 19.48 -8.65 3.20
CA GLY A 169 20.10 -9.18 4.40
C GLY A 169 19.16 -10.06 5.23
N THR A 170 18.29 -10.79 4.56
CA THR A 170 17.29 -11.69 5.16
C THR A 170 17.32 -13.07 4.49
N VAL A 171 16.38 -13.93 4.85
CA VAL A 171 16.20 -15.24 4.22
C VAL A 171 14.83 -15.25 3.55
N ALA A 172 14.78 -15.60 2.26
CA ALA A 172 13.52 -15.79 1.59
C ALA A 172 12.79 -17.01 2.15
N ASN A 173 11.64 -16.81 2.75
CA ASN A 173 10.78 -17.87 3.27
C ASN A 173 9.31 -17.41 3.31
N ALA A 174 8.39 -18.34 3.60
CA ALA A 174 6.96 -18.09 3.66
C ALA A 174 6.39 -18.11 5.10
N ASP A 175 7.23 -17.92 6.11
CA ASP A 175 6.87 -18.09 7.53
C ASP A 175 6.41 -16.77 8.20
N GLN A 176 5.99 -15.75 7.44
CA GLN A 176 5.65 -14.44 7.98
C GLN A 176 4.36 -14.44 8.77
N ALA A 177 3.36 -15.13 8.27
CA ALA A 177 2.03 -15.17 8.86
C ALA A 177 1.54 -16.62 9.03
N GLU A 178 0.59 -16.80 9.95
CA GLU A 178 -0.08 -18.09 10.13
C GLU A 178 -1.18 -18.31 9.08
N HIS A 179 -1.61 -17.24 8.41
CA HIS A 179 -2.69 -17.22 7.41
C HIS A 179 -2.22 -16.55 6.13
N ASP A 180 -2.93 -16.81 5.04
CA ASP A 180 -2.71 -16.18 3.73
C ASP A 180 -1.28 -16.35 3.21
N THR A 181 -0.74 -17.54 3.41
CA THR A 181 0.60 -17.89 2.96
C THR A 181 0.61 -18.17 1.47
N ILE A 182 1.63 -17.69 0.78
CA ILE A 182 1.86 -17.99 -0.64
C ILE A 182 3.05 -18.90 -0.82
N GLU A 183 3.00 -19.72 -1.86
CA GLU A 183 4.14 -20.57 -2.22
C GLU A 183 5.21 -19.75 -2.94
N LEU A 184 6.43 -19.76 -2.42
CA LEU A 184 7.56 -19.07 -3.06
C LEU A 184 8.18 -19.88 -4.22
N GLY A 185 8.01 -21.21 -4.21
CA GLY A 185 8.58 -22.11 -5.22
C GLY A 185 10.11 -22.07 -5.23
N ASP A 186 10.72 -22.26 -6.41
CA ASP A 186 12.17 -22.19 -6.57
C ASP A 186 12.67 -20.74 -6.38
N LEU A 187 13.55 -20.57 -5.40
CA LEU A 187 14.09 -19.26 -5.01
C LEU A 187 15.16 -18.75 -5.99
N ASP A 188 15.78 -19.64 -6.76
CA ASP A 188 16.79 -19.32 -7.77
C ASP A 188 16.18 -19.14 -9.17
N ARG A 189 14.88 -19.37 -9.34
CA ARG A 189 14.20 -19.10 -10.60
C ARG A 189 14.27 -17.62 -10.93
N ALA A 190 14.56 -17.29 -12.18
CA ALA A 190 14.47 -15.93 -12.68
C ALA A 190 13.03 -15.39 -12.49
N LEU A 191 12.93 -14.21 -11.90
CA LEU A 191 11.66 -13.50 -11.73
C LEU A 191 11.26 -12.82 -13.04
N ASP A 192 9.97 -12.82 -13.34
CA ASP A 192 9.39 -12.05 -14.45
C ASP A 192 9.09 -10.62 -13.98
N ILE A 193 10.14 -9.85 -13.72
CA ILE A 193 10.03 -8.47 -13.26
C ILE A 193 10.08 -7.53 -14.46
N ARG A 194 8.98 -6.83 -14.71
CA ARG A 194 8.80 -5.94 -15.86
C ARG A 194 8.64 -4.49 -15.39
N GLU A 195 9.31 -3.59 -16.10
CA GLU A 195 9.31 -2.16 -15.78
C GLU A 195 7.90 -1.55 -15.86
N ASP A 196 7.16 -1.88 -16.93
CA ASP A 196 5.79 -1.43 -17.13
C ASP A 196 4.83 -1.92 -16.04
N VAL A 197 4.99 -3.16 -15.57
CA VAL A 197 4.19 -3.72 -14.46
C VAL A 197 4.61 -3.11 -13.13
N GLY A 198 5.89 -2.92 -12.87
CA GLY A 198 6.37 -2.26 -11.65
C GLY A 198 5.84 -0.83 -11.53
N ALA A 199 5.89 -0.06 -12.62
CA ALA A 199 5.32 1.29 -12.68
C ALA A 199 3.80 1.28 -12.47
N PHE A 200 3.10 0.35 -13.13
CA PHE A 200 1.66 0.16 -12.99
C PHE A 200 1.26 -0.16 -11.55
N LEU A 201 1.95 -1.09 -10.89
CA LEU A 201 1.71 -1.43 -9.48
C LEU A 201 1.95 -0.24 -8.57
N GLY A 202 3.00 0.55 -8.81
CA GLY A 202 3.24 1.79 -8.08
C GLY A 202 2.09 2.79 -8.20
N ASP A 203 1.57 3.00 -9.41
CA ASP A 203 0.42 3.86 -9.65
C ASP A 203 -0.86 3.32 -9.00
N TRP A 204 -1.10 2.01 -9.12
CA TRP A 204 -2.26 1.36 -8.51
C TRP A 204 -2.24 1.45 -6.98
N PHE A 205 -1.12 1.11 -6.35
CA PHE A 205 -1.00 1.20 -4.90
C PHE A 205 -1.09 2.63 -4.39
N GLY A 206 -0.57 3.59 -5.15
CA GLY A 206 -0.73 5.01 -4.84
C GLY A 206 -2.18 5.46 -4.92
N PHE A 207 -2.90 5.10 -5.98
CA PHE A 207 -4.33 5.34 -6.13
C PHE A 207 -5.11 4.66 -4.99
N GLY A 208 -4.91 3.35 -4.80
CA GLY A 208 -5.59 2.55 -3.78
C GLY A 208 -5.39 3.13 -2.38
N THR A 209 -4.15 3.39 -1.97
CA THR A 209 -3.86 4.00 -0.66
C THR A 209 -4.56 5.34 -0.51
N SER A 210 -4.57 6.19 -1.54
CA SER A 210 -5.18 7.51 -1.45
C SER A 210 -6.71 7.47 -1.29
N VAL A 211 -7.38 6.57 -2.01
CA VAL A 211 -8.84 6.43 -1.89
C VAL A 211 -9.25 5.73 -0.59
N LEU A 212 -8.43 4.80 -0.10
CA LEU A 212 -8.66 4.14 1.19
C LEU A 212 -8.48 5.09 2.36
N GLU A 213 -7.46 5.95 2.35
CA GLU A 213 -7.27 6.97 3.38
C GLU A 213 -8.45 7.96 3.44
N GLU A 214 -9.02 8.33 2.28
CA GLU A 214 -10.23 9.14 2.26
C GLU A 214 -11.45 8.34 2.76
N ALA A 215 -11.59 7.07 2.39
CA ALA A 215 -12.68 6.21 2.84
C ALA A 215 -12.69 6.03 4.38
N ARG A 216 -11.55 6.10 5.06
CA ARG A 216 -11.47 6.09 6.53
C ARG A 216 -12.28 7.21 7.18
N LEU A 217 -12.51 8.33 6.50
CA LEU A 217 -13.33 9.44 6.98
C LEU A 217 -14.83 9.09 7.08
N LEU A 218 -15.26 7.96 6.53
CA LEU A 218 -16.61 7.44 6.68
C LEU A 218 -16.90 6.95 8.11
N ALA A 219 -15.87 6.57 8.87
CA ALA A 219 -15.99 6.11 10.26
C ALA A 219 -16.54 7.23 11.16
N THR A 220 -17.84 7.31 11.27
CA THR A 220 -18.56 8.35 12.05
C THR A 220 -19.39 7.78 13.18
N ALA A 221 -19.67 6.49 13.19
CA ALA A 221 -20.36 5.85 14.29
C ALA A 221 -19.44 5.77 15.54
N PRO A 222 -19.94 6.02 16.75
CA PRO A 222 -19.12 6.08 17.97
C PRO A 222 -18.39 4.76 18.30
N ASP A 223 -18.87 3.65 17.77
CA ASP A 223 -18.34 2.30 17.96
C ASP A 223 -17.62 1.75 16.71
N ASP A 224 -17.37 2.59 15.72
CA ASP A 224 -16.52 2.20 14.59
C ASP A 224 -15.07 2.05 15.07
N ASP A 225 -14.60 0.81 15.06
CA ASP A 225 -13.20 0.50 15.27
C ASP A 225 -12.48 0.64 13.92
N LEU A 226 -11.50 1.54 13.88
CA LEU A 226 -10.85 1.97 12.65
C LEU A 226 -9.36 1.62 12.69
N SER A 227 -8.91 0.80 11.75
CA SER A 227 -7.50 0.55 11.56
C SER A 227 -6.86 1.59 10.62
N ARG A 228 -5.53 1.57 10.53
CA ARG A 228 -4.78 2.32 9.52
C ARG A 228 -4.80 1.58 8.18
N VAL A 229 -4.57 2.29 7.09
CA VAL A 229 -4.25 1.66 5.81
C VAL A 229 -2.85 1.05 5.91
N GLN A 230 -2.74 -0.22 5.62
CA GLN A 230 -1.45 -0.92 5.48
C GLN A 230 -1.53 -1.92 4.33
N MET A 231 -0.40 -2.31 3.79
CA MET A 231 -0.34 -3.35 2.78
C MET A 231 -0.13 -4.71 3.46
N TRP A 232 -1.00 -5.66 3.14
CA TRP A 232 -0.95 -7.02 3.65
C TRP A 232 -0.13 -7.90 2.70
N PRO A 233 1.03 -8.43 3.14
CA PRO A 233 1.89 -9.18 2.22
C PRO A 233 1.24 -10.44 1.64
N GLY A 234 0.35 -11.12 2.39
CA GLY A 234 -0.35 -12.31 1.92
C GLY A 234 -1.32 -12.08 0.78
N HIS A 235 -1.98 -10.92 0.77
CA HIS A 235 -2.89 -10.49 -0.30
C HIS A 235 -2.25 -9.52 -1.29
N PHE A 236 -1.10 -8.97 -0.94
CA PHE A 236 -0.38 -7.96 -1.72
C PHE A 236 -1.20 -6.68 -1.98
N ASP A 237 -2.02 -6.28 -1.04
CA ASP A 237 -2.97 -5.20 -1.19
C ASP A 237 -2.90 -4.18 -0.05
N PRO A 238 -3.01 -2.89 -0.32
CA PRO A 238 -3.35 -1.91 0.71
C PRO A 238 -4.80 -2.10 1.13
N ALA A 239 -5.02 -2.17 2.44
CA ALA A 239 -6.35 -2.32 3.02
C ALA A 239 -6.41 -1.75 4.44
N PHE A 240 -7.63 -1.46 4.90
CA PHE A 240 -7.93 -1.13 6.29
C PHE A 240 -9.25 -1.75 6.72
N GLU A 241 -9.47 -1.83 8.02
CA GLU A 241 -10.68 -2.36 8.61
C GLU A 241 -11.46 -1.25 9.30
N MET A 242 -12.78 -1.29 9.20
CA MET A 242 -13.69 -0.33 9.80
C MET A 242 -14.98 -0.99 10.24
N GLY A 243 -15.60 -0.45 11.30
CA GLY A 243 -16.88 -0.87 11.81
C GLY A 243 -16.80 -1.72 13.05
N SER A 244 -17.91 -1.87 13.75
CA SER A 244 -18.05 -2.64 14.99
C SER A 244 -18.21 -4.13 14.69
N LEU A 245 -17.31 -4.95 15.23
CA LEU A 245 -17.43 -6.41 15.15
C LEU A 245 -18.64 -6.90 15.94
N GLU A 246 -18.89 -6.35 17.14
CA GLU A 246 -20.02 -6.72 17.99
C GLU A 246 -21.37 -6.45 17.32
N ALA A 247 -21.46 -5.33 16.59
CA ALA A 247 -22.66 -4.95 15.85
C ALA A 247 -22.77 -5.64 14.46
N GLY A 248 -21.81 -6.47 14.08
CA GLY A 248 -21.79 -7.16 12.78
C GLY A 248 -21.50 -6.25 11.59
N ARG A 249 -20.93 -5.06 11.82
CA ARG A 249 -20.65 -4.06 10.78
C ARG A 249 -19.20 -4.01 10.35
N ARG A 250 -18.33 -4.84 10.93
CA ARG A 250 -16.91 -4.85 10.57
C ARG A 250 -16.72 -5.33 9.15
N ALA A 251 -15.92 -4.61 8.40
CA ALA A 251 -15.51 -4.98 7.06
C ALA A 251 -14.07 -4.56 6.78
N THR A 252 -13.43 -5.25 5.84
CA THR A 252 -12.16 -4.86 5.24
C THR A 252 -12.44 -4.09 3.95
N TYR A 253 -11.80 -2.96 3.80
CA TYR A 253 -11.83 -2.10 2.62
C TYR A 253 -10.45 -2.14 1.98
N GLY A 254 -10.37 -2.49 0.71
CA GLY A 254 -9.06 -2.71 0.10
C GLY A 254 -8.98 -2.41 -1.39
N ALA A 255 -7.74 -2.42 -1.88
CA ALA A 255 -7.39 -2.21 -3.28
C ALA A 255 -6.43 -3.31 -3.73
N SER A 256 -6.99 -4.43 -4.17
CA SER A 256 -6.23 -5.58 -4.64
C SER A 256 -5.57 -5.31 -5.99
N PRO A 257 -4.31 -5.74 -6.21
CA PRO A 257 -3.71 -5.74 -7.55
C PRO A 257 -4.20 -6.89 -8.43
N GLY A 258 -5.19 -7.63 -7.99
CA GLY A 258 -5.64 -8.89 -8.56
C GLY A 258 -5.08 -10.09 -7.78
N ASP A 259 -5.70 -11.24 -7.97
CA ASP A 259 -5.41 -12.48 -7.26
C ASP A 259 -5.70 -13.72 -8.13
N GLY A 260 -5.90 -14.88 -7.51
CA GLY A 260 -6.23 -16.12 -8.21
C GLY A 260 -7.64 -16.16 -8.80
N SER A 261 -8.51 -15.23 -8.42
CA SER A 261 -9.90 -15.11 -8.92
C SER A 261 -10.08 -13.92 -9.87
N HIS A 262 -9.18 -12.93 -9.79
CA HIS A 262 -9.24 -11.69 -10.55
C HIS A 262 -7.86 -11.40 -11.18
N ASP A 263 -7.78 -11.47 -12.50
CA ASP A 263 -6.52 -11.21 -13.23
C ASP A 263 -6.09 -9.75 -13.17
N GLU A 264 -7.05 -8.81 -13.04
CA GLU A 264 -6.84 -7.37 -13.02
C GLU A 264 -7.08 -6.79 -11.62
N PRO A 265 -6.58 -5.58 -11.33
CA PRO A 265 -6.85 -4.92 -10.06
C PRO A 265 -8.33 -4.64 -9.83
N TYR A 266 -8.72 -4.51 -8.57
CA TYR A 266 -10.07 -4.15 -8.16
C TYR A 266 -10.10 -3.52 -6.76
N LEU A 267 -11.11 -2.71 -6.49
CA LEU A 267 -11.43 -2.26 -5.13
C LEU A 267 -12.44 -3.23 -4.52
N TYR A 268 -12.40 -3.40 -3.20
CA TYR A 268 -13.33 -4.30 -2.53
C TYR A 268 -13.77 -3.84 -1.15
N VAL A 269 -14.94 -4.32 -0.74
CA VAL A 269 -15.42 -4.29 0.64
C VAL A 269 -15.80 -5.71 1.03
N ALA A 270 -15.05 -6.31 1.96
CA ALA A 270 -15.28 -7.67 2.45
C ALA A 270 -15.88 -7.62 3.85
N SER A 271 -17.14 -8.02 4.00
CA SER A 271 -17.83 -8.05 5.29
C SER A 271 -17.36 -9.23 6.15
N TRP A 272 -17.15 -8.97 7.44
CA TRP A 272 -16.84 -10.01 8.43
C TRP A 272 -18.11 -10.67 8.98
N GLY A 273 -19.27 -10.03 8.78
CA GLY A 273 -20.60 -10.55 9.13
C GLY A 273 -21.35 -11.11 7.93
N ASP A 274 -22.59 -11.52 8.17
CA ASP A 274 -23.48 -11.97 7.12
C ASP A 274 -23.87 -10.80 6.20
N ILE A 275 -24.01 -11.08 4.90
CA ILE A 275 -24.49 -10.11 3.91
C ILE A 275 -25.77 -10.61 3.22
N ASP A 276 -26.61 -9.69 2.83
CA ASP A 276 -27.80 -9.99 2.00
C ASP A 276 -27.38 -10.05 0.53
N ARG A 277 -27.15 -11.25 0.01
CA ARG A 277 -26.81 -11.49 -1.40
C ARG A 277 -27.89 -11.09 -2.40
N SER A 278 -29.08 -10.69 -1.96
CA SER A 278 -30.08 -10.09 -2.84
C SER A 278 -29.79 -8.62 -3.16
N ASN A 279 -28.91 -7.98 -2.39
CA ASN A 279 -28.42 -6.64 -2.68
C ASN A 279 -27.30 -6.72 -3.73
N GLU A 280 -27.51 -6.11 -4.89
CA GLU A 280 -26.57 -6.12 -6.02
C GLU A 280 -25.19 -5.54 -5.73
N TYR A 281 -25.02 -4.82 -4.61
CA TYR A 281 -23.73 -4.32 -4.19
C TYR A 281 -22.77 -5.47 -3.83
N TRP A 282 -23.30 -6.54 -3.21
CA TRP A 282 -22.53 -7.71 -2.82
C TRP A 282 -22.38 -8.68 -4.01
N ASN A 283 -21.64 -8.22 -5.00
CA ASN A 283 -21.55 -8.81 -6.34
C ASN A 283 -20.38 -9.77 -6.54
N ASP A 284 -19.51 -9.96 -5.53
CA ASP A 284 -18.34 -10.82 -5.68
C ASP A 284 -18.64 -12.26 -5.25
N ASP A 285 -18.33 -13.22 -6.12
CA ASP A 285 -18.52 -14.64 -5.84
C ASP A 285 -17.28 -15.29 -5.19
N GLY A 286 -16.13 -14.64 -5.24
CA GLY A 286 -14.86 -15.13 -4.69
C GLY A 286 -14.74 -14.92 -3.18
N PHE A 287 -15.47 -13.93 -2.61
CA PHE A 287 -15.45 -13.62 -1.19
C PHE A 287 -16.78 -13.04 -0.69
N ASN A 288 -16.89 -12.87 0.62
CA ASN A 288 -18.10 -12.33 1.26
C ASN A 288 -18.15 -10.81 1.16
N GLY A 289 -18.39 -10.27 -0.03
CA GLY A 289 -18.30 -8.83 -0.26
C GLY A 289 -18.76 -8.35 -1.63
N GLY A 290 -18.40 -7.11 -1.90
CA GLY A 290 -18.58 -6.47 -3.20
C GLY A 290 -17.25 -6.01 -3.77
N SER A 291 -17.14 -5.99 -5.09
CA SER A 291 -15.98 -5.51 -5.83
C SER A 291 -16.35 -4.47 -6.88
N LEU A 292 -15.41 -3.58 -7.17
CA LEU A 292 -15.43 -2.61 -8.26
C LEU A 292 -14.20 -2.86 -9.13
N SER A 293 -14.41 -3.29 -10.37
CA SER A 293 -13.35 -3.71 -11.26
C SER A 293 -12.50 -2.55 -11.79
N TYR A 294 -11.26 -2.86 -12.18
CA TYR A 294 -10.37 -1.89 -12.83
C TYR A 294 -10.97 -1.35 -14.14
N ALA A 295 -11.65 -2.20 -14.91
CA ALA A 295 -12.31 -1.81 -16.14
C ALA A 295 -13.40 -0.75 -15.92
N GLU A 296 -14.18 -0.85 -14.83
CA GLU A 296 -15.18 0.15 -14.45
C GLU A 296 -14.50 1.47 -14.03
N LEU A 297 -13.42 1.40 -13.28
CA LEU A 297 -12.63 2.59 -12.93
C LEU A 297 -12.06 3.29 -14.16
N LEU A 298 -11.52 2.54 -15.14
CA LEU A 298 -11.01 3.09 -16.39
C LEU A 298 -12.10 3.74 -17.26
N ALA A 299 -13.31 3.22 -17.21
CA ALA A 299 -14.44 3.74 -18.00
C ALA A 299 -15.08 5.00 -17.38
N ALA A 300 -14.77 5.30 -16.12
CA ALA A 300 -15.35 6.43 -15.40
C ALA A 300 -14.71 7.77 -15.81
N ASP A 301 -15.50 8.82 -15.87
CA ASP A 301 -15.02 10.20 -16.07
C ASP A 301 -14.15 10.67 -14.87
N ASP A 302 -14.49 10.21 -13.67
CA ASP A 302 -13.72 10.44 -12.42
C ASP A 302 -13.59 9.13 -11.63
N PRO A 303 -12.53 8.35 -11.86
CA PRO A 303 -12.29 7.09 -11.16
C PRO A 303 -12.24 7.23 -9.63
N ARG A 304 -11.74 8.37 -9.14
CA ARG A 304 -11.67 8.63 -7.70
C ARG A 304 -13.05 8.81 -7.09
N ALA A 305 -13.90 9.61 -7.72
CA ALA A 305 -15.27 9.79 -7.26
C ALA A 305 -16.05 8.47 -7.27
N LEU A 306 -15.87 7.64 -8.31
CA LEU A 306 -16.47 6.31 -8.38
C LEU A 306 -15.98 5.39 -7.24
N ALA A 307 -14.69 5.39 -6.96
CA ALA A 307 -14.11 4.63 -5.85
C ALA A 307 -14.69 5.06 -4.49
N GLN A 308 -14.81 6.38 -4.26
CA GLN A 308 -15.38 6.90 -3.02
C GLN A 308 -16.87 6.56 -2.87
N ASP A 309 -17.64 6.63 -3.95
CA ASP A 309 -19.04 6.21 -3.94
C ASP A 309 -19.19 4.71 -3.67
N PHE A 310 -18.31 3.88 -4.22
CA PHE A 310 -18.29 2.46 -3.95
C PHE A 310 -18.06 2.17 -2.46
N PHE A 311 -17.03 2.74 -1.85
CA PHE A 311 -16.75 2.55 -0.42
C PHE A 311 -17.86 3.10 0.48
N ARG A 312 -18.41 4.27 0.16
CA ARG A 312 -19.53 4.85 0.90
C ARG A 312 -20.76 3.96 0.87
N ARG A 313 -21.13 3.44 -0.29
CA ARG A 313 -22.27 2.51 -0.41
C ARG A 313 -22.08 1.26 0.45
N GLY A 314 -20.88 0.68 0.47
CA GLY A 314 -20.56 -0.45 1.34
C GLY A 314 -20.73 -0.11 2.83
N TYR A 315 -20.19 1.03 3.24
CA TYR A 315 -20.34 1.54 4.60
C TYR A 315 -21.82 1.75 4.97
N ASP A 316 -22.58 2.46 4.13
CA ASP A 316 -23.98 2.77 4.37
C ASP A 316 -24.85 1.49 4.50
N ILE A 317 -24.60 0.48 3.66
CA ILE A 317 -25.31 -0.81 3.73
C ILE A 317 -25.03 -1.54 5.04
N LEU A 318 -23.77 -1.53 5.51
CA LEU A 318 -23.39 -2.18 6.76
C LEU A 318 -23.90 -1.42 7.99
N HIS A 319 -24.25 -0.15 7.87
CA HIS A 319 -24.74 0.70 8.94
C HIS A 319 -26.26 0.97 8.89
N ALA A 320 -26.96 0.38 7.92
CA ALA A 320 -28.42 0.47 7.80
C ALA A 320 -29.10 -0.51 8.77
#